data_e3cbfef4872df0d9e12ac3968a76fb0b
#
_entry.id   e3cbfef4872df0d9e12ac3968a76fb0b
#
_cell.length_a   1.000
_cell.length_b   1.000
_cell.length_c   1.000
_cell.angle_alpha   90.00
_cell.angle_beta   90.00
_cell.angle_gamma   90.00
#
_symmetry.space_group_name_H-M   'P 1'
#
loop_
_entity.id
_entity.type
_entity.pdbx_description
1 polymer ?
#
loop_
_entity_poly.entity_id
_entity_poly.type
_entity_poly.pdbx_seq_one_letter_code
_entity_poly.pdbx_strand_id
1 'polypeptide(L)'
;MTLARFARACSLAAILVTPLAALADDYADVNQLAKQGKYEQALAKADQYLQAKPRDPQMRFLKGVIEAESGKRTEAIATYTQLTQEYPELPEPYNNLAVLYAQDGDYDKARQSLEGAVRANPNYATAYENLGDVYAKLASQSYAKAQQIEPANAGAASKLALVKQLLSAPQKR
;
A
#
# COMPACT_ATOMS: atom_id res chain seq x y z
N MET A 1 78.37 -8.67 10.87
CA MET A 1 77.39 -9.35 9.95
C MET A 1 76.10 -9.58 10.76
N THR A 2 75.13 -8.73 10.60
CA THR A 2 73.83 -8.81 11.33
C THR A 2 72.71 -8.82 10.33
N LEU A 3 71.99 -9.95 10.27
CA LEU A 3 70.85 -10.16 9.37
C LEU A 3 69.61 -9.43 9.96
N ALA A 4 69.08 -8.46 9.24
CA ALA A 4 67.79 -7.82 9.52
C ALA A 4 66.67 -8.73 9.00
N ARG A 5 65.75 -9.15 9.94
CA ARG A 5 64.52 -9.89 9.64
C ARG A 5 63.43 -8.89 9.28
N PHE A 6 62.97 -8.90 8.03
CA PHE A 6 61.75 -8.23 7.60
C PHE A 6 60.54 -9.05 8.05
N ALA A 7 59.76 -8.53 9.00
CA ALA A 7 58.46 -9.06 9.33
C ALA A 7 57.44 -8.42 8.37
N ARG A 8 56.86 -9.22 7.45
CA ARG A 8 55.71 -8.84 6.64
C ARG A 8 54.44 -8.96 7.50
N ALA A 9 53.84 -7.82 7.82
CA ALA A 9 52.50 -7.76 8.38
C ALA A 9 51.48 -8.06 7.24
N CYS A 10 50.85 -9.23 7.28
CA CYS A 10 49.67 -9.52 6.49
C CYS A 10 48.46 -8.88 7.17
N SER A 11 48.00 -7.76 6.63
CA SER A 11 46.67 -7.20 7.02
C SER A 11 45.58 -8.08 6.40
N LEU A 12 44.93 -8.91 7.21
CA LEU A 12 43.67 -9.55 6.86
C LEU A 12 42.57 -8.49 6.81
N ALA A 13 42.18 -8.07 5.61
CA ALA A 13 40.93 -7.34 5.42
C ALA A 13 39.78 -8.31 5.64
N ALA A 14 39.11 -8.23 6.80
CA ALA A 14 37.88 -8.94 7.06
C ALA A 14 36.79 -8.33 6.17
N ILE A 15 36.47 -9.00 5.06
CA ILE A 15 35.29 -8.71 4.25
C ILE A 15 34.08 -9.09 5.12
N LEU A 16 33.39 -8.10 5.67
CA LEU A 16 32.09 -8.27 6.30
C LEU A 16 31.07 -8.62 5.21
N VAL A 17 30.97 -9.90 4.91
CA VAL A 17 29.85 -10.45 4.14
C VAL A 17 28.63 -10.41 5.08
N THR A 18 27.83 -9.36 5.02
CA THR A 18 26.52 -9.37 5.68
C THR A 18 25.67 -10.42 4.97
N PRO A 19 25.19 -11.46 5.68
CA PRO A 19 24.48 -12.54 5.03
C PRO A 19 23.12 -12.04 4.52
N LEU A 20 22.81 -12.33 3.27
CA LEU A 20 21.49 -12.11 2.64
C LEU A 20 20.35 -12.76 3.46
N ALA A 21 20.69 -13.77 4.26
CA ALA A 21 19.78 -14.45 5.19
C ALA A 21 19.20 -13.54 6.29
N ALA A 22 19.97 -12.55 6.78
CA ALA A 22 19.49 -11.63 7.81
C ALA A 22 18.35 -10.70 7.32
N LEU A 23 18.27 -10.46 6.02
CA LEU A 23 17.24 -9.61 5.44
C LEU A 23 15.88 -10.31 5.31
N ALA A 24 15.90 -11.61 4.98
CA ALA A 24 14.68 -12.42 4.92
C ALA A 24 14.04 -12.57 6.32
N ASP A 25 14.86 -12.54 7.36
CA ASP A 25 14.46 -12.68 8.75
C ASP A 25 13.71 -11.41 9.24
N ASP A 26 14.21 -10.20 8.89
CA ASP A 26 13.59 -8.94 9.29
C ASP A 26 12.16 -8.77 8.73
N TYR A 27 11.93 -9.13 7.46
CA TYR A 27 10.59 -9.12 6.86
C TYR A 27 9.65 -10.15 7.50
N ALA A 28 10.18 -11.37 7.75
CA ALA A 28 9.41 -12.44 8.38
C ALA A 28 8.97 -12.04 9.79
N ASP A 29 9.87 -11.46 10.56
CA ASP A 29 9.61 -11.00 11.91
C ASP A 29 8.56 -9.88 11.96
N VAL A 30 8.69 -8.85 11.10
CA VAL A 30 7.72 -7.75 11.02
C VAL A 30 6.34 -8.28 10.64
N ASN A 31 6.27 -9.15 9.62
CA ASN A 31 5.02 -9.78 9.20
C ASN A 31 4.40 -10.65 10.31
N GLN A 32 5.23 -11.40 11.05
CA GLN A 32 4.75 -12.25 12.15
C GLN A 32 4.15 -11.42 13.28
N LEU A 33 4.81 -10.32 13.66
CA LEU A 33 4.30 -9.40 14.68
C LEU A 33 2.97 -8.76 14.23
N ALA A 34 2.88 -8.33 12.98
CA ALA A 34 1.65 -7.77 12.40
C ALA A 34 0.50 -8.79 12.44
N LYS A 35 0.73 -10.03 11.98
CA LYS A 35 -0.26 -11.13 12.04
C LYS A 35 -0.73 -11.46 13.45
N GLN A 36 0.09 -11.21 14.47
CA GLN A 36 -0.26 -11.37 15.88
C GLN A 36 -1.01 -10.16 16.46
N GLY A 37 -1.28 -9.12 15.65
CA GLY A 37 -1.87 -7.86 16.12
C GLY A 37 -0.92 -7.00 16.96
N LYS A 38 0.37 -7.32 17.02
CA LYS A 38 1.39 -6.59 17.76
C LYS A 38 1.94 -5.43 16.93
N TYR A 39 1.04 -4.55 16.48
CA TYR A 39 1.34 -3.51 15.49
C TYR A 39 2.44 -2.55 15.93
N GLU A 40 2.44 -2.11 17.19
CA GLU A 40 3.49 -1.20 17.70
C GLU A 40 4.90 -1.82 17.63
N GLN A 41 5.00 -3.12 17.95
CA GLN A 41 6.28 -3.84 17.86
C GLN A 41 6.70 -4.06 16.40
N ALA A 42 5.74 -4.36 15.53
CA ALA A 42 5.98 -4.50 14.10
C ALA A 42 6.47 -3.19 13.48
N LEU A 43 5.83 -2.05 13.81
CA LEU A 43 6.23 -0.72 13.35
C LEU A 43 7.64 -0.35 13.87
N ALA A 44 7.92 -0.58 15.15
CA ALA A 44 9.24 -0.30 15.72
C ALA A 44 10.35 -1.10 15.01
N LYS A 45 10.08 -2.37 14.67
CA LYS A 45 11.02 -3.22 13.94
C LYS A 45 11.19 -2.79 12.50
N ALA A 46 10.10 -2.42 11.82
CA ALA A 46 10.14 -1.86 10.46
C ALA A 46 10.93 -0.54 10.44
N ASP A 47 10.72 0.35 11.41
CA ASP A 47 11.45 1.61 11.53
C ASP A 47 12.95 1.39 11.79
N GLN A 48 13.31 0.42 12.63
CA GLN A 48 14.71 0.05 12.87
C GLN A 48 15.37 -0.42 11.56
N TYR A 49 14.69 -1.27 10.78
CA TYR A 49 15.18 -1.70 9.47
C TYR A 49 15.38 -0.52 8.52
N LEU A 50 14.39 0.37 8.46
CA LEU A 50 14.40 1.53 7.56
C LEU A 50 15.44 2.59 7.95
N GLN A 51 15.93 2.63 9.20
CA GLN A 51 17.09 3.46 9.58
C GLN A 51 18.35 3.05 8.79
N ALA A 52 18.55 1.75 8.56
CA ALA A 52 19.68 1.25 7.78
C ALA A 52 19.42 1.27 6.27
N LYS A 53 18.15 1.14 5.86
CA LYS A 53 17.72 1.03 4.45
C LYS A 53 16.49 1.90 4.18
N PRO A 54 16.64 3.25 4.20
CA PRO A 54 15.50 4.17 4.17
C PRO A 54 14.70 4.16 2.86
N ARG A 55 15.29 3.64 1.79
CA ARG A 55 14.68 3.57 0.45
C ARG A 55 14.17 2.19 0.06
N ASP A 56 14.07 1.25 0.99
CA ASP A 56 13.53 -0.07 0.68
C ASP A 56 12.00 0.02 0.48
N PRO A 57 11.48 -0.10 -0.75
CA PRO A 57 10.07 0.12 -1.01
C PRO A 57 9.19 -0.99 -0.43
N GLN A 58 9.71 -2.22 -0.31
CA GLN A 58 8.95 -3.35 0.22
C GLN A 58 8.71 -3.20 1.72
N MET A 59 9.74 -2.82 2.50
CA MET A 59 9.56 -2.57 3.93
C MET A 59 8.69 -1.34 4.19
N ARG A 60 8.84 -0.28 3.39
CA ARG A 60 7.97 0.90 3.48
C ARG A 60 6.52 0.55 3.15
N PHE A 61 6.28 -0.30 2.15
CA PHE A 61 4.95 -0.79 1.83
C PHE A 61 4.35 -1.60 2.98
N LEU A 62 5.13 -2.54 3.54
CA LEU A 62 4.71 -3.33 4.71
C LEU A 62 4.39 -2.43 5.91
N LYS A 63 5.19 -1.40 6.16
CA LYS A 63 4.91 -0.40 7.19
C LYS A 63 3.55 0.28 6.94
N GLY A 64 3.28 0.73 5.72
CA GLY A 64 1.98 1.31 5.35
C GLY A 64 0.79 0.36 5.56
N VAL A 65 0.97 -0.94 5.30
CA VAL A 65 -0.05 -1.97 5.61
C VAL A 65 -0.32 -2.03 7.12
N ILE A 66 0.74 -2.09 7.93
CA ILE A 66 0.63 -2.16 9.39
C ILE A 66 0.01 -0.87 9.97
N GLU A 67 0.37 0.30 9.44
CA GLU A 67 -0.23 1.58 9.81
C GLU A 67 -1.74 1.58 9.51
N ALA A 68 -2.16 1.09 8.34
CA ALA A 68 -3.58 0.99 7.99
C ALA A 68 -4.34 0.03 8.90
N GLU A 69 -3.79 -1.16 9.16
CA GLU A 69 -4.42 -2.19 10.01
C GLU A 69 -4.47 -1.78 11.49
N SER A 70 -3.51 -1.00 11.96
CA SER A 70 -3.47 -0.47 13.34
C SER A 70 -4.33 0.79 13.54
N GLY A 71 -5.03 1.27 12.49
CA GLY A 71 -5.83 2.48 12.56
C GLY A 71 -5.06 3.79 12.43
N LYS A 72 -3.74 3.74 12.18
CA LYS A 72 -2.87 4.91 11.90
C LYS A 72 -3.07 5.35 10.44
N ARG A 73 -4.29 5.75 10.14
CA ARG A 73 -4.76 6.00 8.78
C ARG A 73 -4.01 7.13 8.09
N THR A 74 -3.77 8.23 8.80
CA THR A 74 -3.05 9.40 8.28
C THR A 74 -1.63 9.04 7.88
N GLU A 75 -0.96 8.26 8.71
CA GLU A 75 0.40 7.77 8.48
C GLU A 75 0.42 6.83 7.27
N ALA A 76 -0.53 5.90 7.16
CA ALA A 76 -0.64 4.99 6.03
C ALA A 76 -0.84 5.75 4.70
N ILE A 77 -1.72 6.77 4.68
CA ILE A 77 -1.91 7.63 3.51
C ILE A 77 -0.60 8.34 3.14
N ALA A 78 0.12 8.88 4.13
CA ALA A 78 1.41 9.54 3.89
C ALA A 78 2.45 8.56 3.33
N THR A 79 2.56 7.37 3.93
CA THR A 79 3.50 6.31 3.50
C THR A 79 3.21 5.88 2.06
N TYR A 80 1.95 5.58 1.73
CA TYR A 80 1.61 5.18 0.36
C TYR A 80 1.75 6.32 -0.64
N THR A 81 1.43 7.57 -0.25
CA THR A 81 1.62 8.74 -1.13
C THR A 81 3.09 8.92 -1.49
N GLN A 82 4.00 8.80 -0.52
CA GLN A 82 5.43 8.86 -0.79
C GLN A 82 5.89 7.72 -1.71
N LEU A 83 5.40 6.49 -1.48
CA LEU A 83 5.72 5.35 -2.33
C LEU A 83 5.26 5.56 -3.77
N THR A 84 4.05 6.10 -4.00
CA THR A 84 3.57 6.38 -5.36
C THR A 84 4.37 7.46 -6.09
N GLN A 85 5.00 8.38 -5.35
CA GLN A 85 5.86 9.43 -5.90
C GLN A 85 7.28 8.94 -6.21
N GLU A 86 7.85 8.12 -5.32
CA GLU A 86 9.22 7.64 -5.42
C GLU A 86 9.36 6.37 -6.28
N TYR A 87 8.29 5.55 -6.35
CA TYR A 87 8.23 4.27 -7.06
C TYR A 87 6.93 4.18 -7.88
N PRO A 88 6.76 5.04 -8.91
CA PRO A 88 5.52 5.13 -9.68
C PRO A 88 5.17 3.85 -10.48
N GLU A 89 6.11 2.93 -10.62
CA GLU A 89 5.92 1.63 -11.26
C GLU A 89 5.28 0.57 -10.36
N LEU A 90 5.17 0.81 -9.04
CA LEU A 90 4.56 -0.12 -8.09
C LEU A 90 3.04 0.12 -8.01
N PRO A 91 2.19 -0.84 -8.42
CA PRO A 91 0.74 -0.63 -8.42
C PRO A 91 0.10 -0.79 -7.03
N GLU A 92 0.69 -1.58 -6.13
CA GLU A 92 0.11 -1.91 -4.83
C GLU A 92 -0.06 -0.68 -3.93
N PRO A 93 0.90 0.28 -3.81
CA PRO A 93 0.70 1.49 -3.02
C PRO A 93 -0.47 2.34 -3.51
N TYR A 94 -0.66 2.47 -4.83
CA TYR A 94 -1.81 3.18 -5.41
C TYR A 94 -3.13 2.51 -5.04
N ASN A 95 -3.20 1.17 -5.16
CA ASN A 95 -4.40 0.42 -4.81
C ASN A 95 -4.76 0.57 -3.33
N ASN A 96 -3.78 0.46 -2.43
CA ASN A 96 -4.01 0.58 -1.00
C ASN A 96 -4.40 2.02 -0.60
N LEU A 97 -3.79 3.02 -1.24
CA LEU A 97 -4.19 4.42 -1.08
C LEU A 97 -5.65 4.64 -1.49
N ALA A 98 -6.08 4.03 -2.60
CA ALA A 98 -7.47 4.11 -3.05
C ALA A 98 -8.45 3.47 -2.08
N VAL A 99 -8.09 2.33 -1.49
CA VAL A 99 -8.93 1.67 -0.45
C VAL A 99 -9.13 2.61 0.74
N LEU A 100 -8.07 3.29 1.18
CA LEU A 100 -8.16 4.26 2.26
C LEU A 100 -9.08 5.43 1.89
N TYR A 101 -8.93 6.04 0.72
CA TYR A 101 -9.80 7.11 0.26
C TYR A 101 -11.26 6.67 0.10
N ALA A 102 -11.51 5.46 -0.43
CA ALA A 102 -12.86 4.94 -0.59
C ALA A 102 -13.56 4.72 0.76
N GLN A 103 -12.83 4.29 1.78
CA GLN A 103 -13.35 4.17 3.15
C GLN A 103 -13.73 5.54 3.76
N ASP A 104 -13.05 6.63 3.36
CA ASP A 104 -13.39 8.01 3.75
C ASP A 104 -14.54 8.58 2.92
N GLY A 105 -15.02 7.85 1.91
CA GLY A 105 -16.02 8.34 0.97
C GLY A 105 -15.47 9.29 -0.09
N ASP A 106 -14.14 9.49 -0.14
CA ASP A 106 -13.47 10.31 -1.16
C ASP A 106 -13.24 9.47 -2.43
N TYR A 107 -14.35 9.17 -3.11
CA TYR A 107 -14.32 8.29 -4.29
C TYR A 107 -13.57 8.90 -5.47
N ASP A 108 -13.45 10.23 -5.54
CA ASP A 108 -12.66 10.89 -6.59
C ASP A 108 -11.17 10.64 -6.42
N LYS A 109 -10.63 10.75 -5.20
CA LYS A 109 -9.23 10.39 -4.93
C LYS A 109 -9.00 8.89 -5.05
N ALA A 110 -9.96 8.06 -4.61
CA ALA A 110 -9.88 6.62 -4.80
C ALA A 110 -9.77 6.25 -6.29
N ARG A 111 -10.61 6.84 -7.15
CA ARG A 111 -10.55 6.65 -8.60
C ARG A 111 -9.20 7.05 -9.18
N GLN A 112 -8.71 8.25 -8.85
CA GLN A 112 -7.41 8.75 -9.33
C GLN A 112 -6.25 7.82 -8.95
N SER A 113 -6.28 7.30 -7.71
CA SER A 113 -5.28 6.36 -7.21
C SER A 113 -5.36 5.03 -7.98
N LEU A 114 -6.55 4.47 -8.21
CA LEU A 114 -6.71 3.22 -8.98
C LEU A 114 -6.32 3.38 -10.45
N GLU A 115 -6.61 4.53 -11.07
CA GLU A 115 -6.10 4.85 -12.39
C GLU A 115 -4.57 4.89 -12.42
N GLY A 116 -3.93 5.32 -11.32
CA GLY A 116 -2.48 5.20 -11.10
C GLY A 116 -2.03 3.74 -11.06
N ALA A 117 -2.70 2.90 -10.28
CA ALA A 117 -2.39 1.46 -10.18
C ALA A 117 -2.48 0.75 -11.54
N VAL A 118 -3.54 1.04 -12.30
CA VAL A 118 -3.75 0.46 -13.65
C VAL A 118 -2.70 0.94 -14.66
N ARG A 119 -2.26 2.21 -14.57
CA ARG A 119 -1.15 2.70 -15.41
C ARG A 119 0.18 2.04 -15.04
N ALA A 120 0.44 1.82 -13.75
CA ALA A 120 1.66 1.15 -13.27
C ALA A 120 1.68 -0.33 -13.69
N ASN A 121 0.55 -1.01 -13.60
CA ASN A 121 0.40 -2.40 -14.06
C ASN A 121 -0.97 -2.63 -14.73
N PRO A 122 -1.03 -2.63 -16.07
CA PRO A 122 -2.27 -2.88 -16.82
C PRO A 122 -2.88 -4.28 -16.63
N ASN A 123 -2.18 -5.20 -15.99
CA ASN A 123 -2.66 -6.55 -15.70
C ASN A 123 -3.07 -6.74 -14.23
N TYR A 124 -3.15 -5.66 -13.45
CA TYR A 124 -3.48 -5.73 -12.03
C TYR A 124 -5.00 -5.83 -11.82
N ALA A 125 -5.53 -7.05 -11.87
CA ALA A 125 -6.96 -7.35 -11.81
C ALA A 125 -7.66 -6.72 -10.57
N THR A 126 -7.02 -6.77 -9.41
CA THR A 126 -7.55 -6.18 -8.16
C THR A 126 -7.81 -4.66 -8.30
N ALA A 127 -6.93 -3.94 -9.01
CA ALA A 127 -7.15 -2.50 -9.23
C ALA A 127 -8.35 -2.24 -10.14
N TYR A 128 -8.58 -3.08 -11.16
CA TYR A 128 -9.76 -2.97 -12.02
C TYR A 128 -11.05 -3.30 -11.26
N GLU A 129 -11.05 -4.31 -10.41
CA GLU A 129 -12.19 -4.65 -9.56
C GLU A 129 -12.55 -3.49 -8.64
N ASN A 130 -11.57 -2.97 -7.89
CA ASN A 130 -11.75 -1.82 -7.01
C ASN A 130 -12.18 -0.56 -7.78
N LEU A 131 -11.67 -0.36 -9.00
CA LEU A 131 -12.06 0.76 -9.86
C LEU A 131 -13.53 0.63 -10.29
N GLY A 132 -14.00 -0.57 -10.60
CA GLY A 132 -15.40 -0.88 -10.87
C GLY A 132 -16.29 -0.52 -9.69
N ASP A 133 -15.90 -0.91 -8.47
CA ASP A 133 -16.62 -0.60 -7.23
C ASP A 133 -16.68 0.92 -6.97
N VAL A 134 -15.59 1.62 -7.19
CA VAL A 134 -15.54 3.09 -7.05
C VAL A 134 -16.42 3.78 -8.08
N TYR A 135 -16.43 3.33 -9.34
CA TYR A 135 -17.34 3.86 -10.35
C TYR A 135 -18.81 3.60 -9.99
N ALA A 136 -19.14 2.44 -9.44
CA ALA A 136 -20.49 2.17 -8.96
C ALA A 136 -20.90 3.13 -7.81
N LYS A 137 -19.99 3.46 -6.88
CA LYS A 137 -20.24 4.47 -5.84
C LYS A 137 -20.47 5.86 -6.42
N LEU A 138 -19.63 6.30 -7.35
CA LEU A 138 -19.77 7.60 -8.04
C LEU A 138 -21.06 7.66 -8.86
N ALA A 139 -21.42 6.58 -9.56
CA ALA A 139 -22.70 6.47 -10.27
C ALA A 139 -23.88 6.58 -9.31
N SER A 140 -23.84 5.90 -8.15
CA SER A 140 -24.87 5.99 -7.12
C SER A 140 -25.05 7.42 -6.61
N GLN A 141 -23.96 8.13 -6.35
CA GLN A 141 -24.00 9.54 -5.94
C GLN A 141 -24.63 10.43 -7.03
N SER A 142 -24.21 10.22 -8.28
CA SER A 142 -24.72 11.01 -9.43
C SER A 142 -26.19 10.79 -9.66
N TYR A 143 -26.69 9.53 -9.63
CA TYR A 143 -28.10 9.24 -9.80
C TYR A 143 -28.94 9.75 -8.61
N ALA A 144 -28.43 9.64 -7.39
CA ALA A 144 -29.09 10.22 -6.22
C ALA A 144 -29.24 11.75 -6.34
N LYS A 145 -28.19 12.42 -6.82
CA LYS A 145 -28.23 13.87 -7.07
C LYS A 145 -29.22 14.24 -8.18
N ALA A 146 -29.27 13.48 -9.27
CA ALA A 146 -30.23 13.70 -10.34
C ALA A 146 -31.69 13.56 -9.82
N GLN A 147 -31.97 12.53 -9.02
CA GLN A 147 -33.27 12.34 -8.40
C GLN A 147 -33.63 13.45 -7.37
N GLN A 148 -32.63 13.96 -6.66
CA GLN A 148 -32.82 15.10 -5.75
C GLN A 148 -33.20 16.38 -6.51
N ILE A 149 -32.61 16.61 -7.69
CA ILE A 149 -32.90 17.78 -8.52
C ILE A 149 -34.28 17.62 -9.22
N GLU A 150 -34.56 16.42 -9.70
CA GLU A 150 -35.81 16.09 -10.42
C GLU A 150 -36.43 14.83 -9.81
N PRO A 151 -37.29 14.96 -8.78
CA PRO A 151 -37.89 13.78 -8.09
C PRO A 151 -38.72 12.87 -9.01
N ALA A 152 -39.27 13.40 -10.11
CA ALA A 152 -40.05 12.66 -11.09
C ALA A 152 -39.19 11.89 -12.10
N ASN A 153 -37.85 11.98 -12.03
CA ASN A 153 -36.93 11.30 -12.96
C ASN A 153 -36.90 9.79 -12.71
N ALA A 154 -37.84 9.07 -13.34
CA ALA A 154 -37.97 7.63 -13.23
C ALA A 154 -36.70 6.89 -13.72
N GLY A 155 -36.01 7.45 -14.72
CA GLY A 155 -34.75 6.88 -15.24
C GLY A 155 -33.64 6.91 -14.21
N ALA A 156 -33.46 8.02 -13.49
CA ALA A 156 -32.47 8.15 -12.42
C ALA A 156 -32.82 7.23 -11.25
N ALA A 157 -34.10 7.17 -10.86
CA ALA A 157 -34.57 6.31 -9.77
C ALA A 157 -34.30 4.82 -10.06
N SER A 158 -34.61 4.34 -11.25
CA SER A 158 -34.37 2.97 -11.66
C SER A 158 -32.88 2.61 -11.66
N LYS A 159 -32.03 3.47 -12.23
CA LYS A 159 -30.58 3.26 -12.27
C LYS A 159 -29.97 3.28 -10.86
N LEU A 160 -30.43 4.18 -10.00
CA LEU A 160 -30.00 4.24 -8.59
C LEU A 160 -30.30 2.93 -7.87
N ALA A 161 -31.50 2.37 -8.08
CA ALA A 161 -31.88 1.09 -7.48
C ALA A 161 -30.96 -0.06 -7.92
N LEU A 162 -30.67 -0.15 -9.22
CA LEU A 162 -29.75 -1.18 -9.76
C LEU A 162 -28.34 -1.06 -9.20
N VAL A 163 -27.78 0.15 -9.15
CA VAL A 163 -26.45 0.37 -8.60
C VAL A 163 -26.41 0.06 -7.09
N LYS A 164 -27.43 0.42 -6.33
CA LYS A 164 -27.54 0.06 -4.91
C LYS A 164 -27.60 -1.46 -4.73
N GLN A 165 -28.32 -2.18 -5.59
CA GLN A 165 -28.35 -3.64 -5.58
C GLN A 165 -26.96 -4.24 -5.86
N LEU A 166 -26.23 -3.73 -6.85
CA LEU A 166 -24.84 -4.13 -7.13
C LEU A 166 -23.94 -3.95 -5.89
N LEU A 167 -24.00 -2.78 -5.26
CA LEU A 167 -23.19 -2.45 -4.09
C LEU A 167 -23.55 -3.23 -2.82
N SER A 168 -24.77 -3.79 -2.75
CA SER A 168 -25.20 -4.63 -1.64
C SER A 168 -24.94 -6.12 -1.83
N ALA A 169 -24.48 -6.52 -3.02
CA ALA A 169 -24.14 -7.92 -3.30
C ALA A 169 -22.96 -8.37 -2.42
N PRO A 170 -23.03 -9.57 -1.81
CA PRO A 170 -21.93 -10.06 -0.98
C PRO A 170 -20.67 -10.22 -1.83
N GLN A 171 -19.62 -9.50 -1.46
CA GLN A 171 -18.31 -9.69 -2.06
C GLN A 171 -17.77 -11.05 -1.59
N LYS A 172 -17.64 -11.99 -2.52
CA LYS A 172 -16.93 -13.25 -2.23
C LYS A 172 -15.45 -12.92 -2.14
N ARG A 173 -14.95 -12.88 -0.91
CA ARG A 173 -13.50 -12.85 -0.61
C ARG A 173 -12.86 -14.20 -0.84
#